data_1380fd9a7b256dcaa932a32c781defdf
#
_entry.id   1380fd9a7b256dcaa932a32c781defdf
#
_cell.length_a   1.000
_cell.length_b   1.000
_cell.length_c   1.000
_cell.angle_alpha   90.00
_cell.angle_beta   90.00
_cell.angle_gamma   90.00
#
_symmetry.space_group_name_H-M   'P 1'
#
loop_
_entity.id
_entity.type
_entity.pdbx_description
1 polymer ?
#
loop_
_entity_poly.entity_id
_entity_poly.type
_entity_poly.pdbx_seq_one_letter_code
_entity_poly.pdbx_strand_id
1 'polypeptide(L)'
;DILEIDRINRYGEKGGMPATCWNCKTPKMVQWIKQYGDDFWAKDFNQFRTEVTDDDSIGCATCHNAETMQLQLYSEPLKDYLKSVGKDPAKLPRSEMRSLVCAQCHVEYYFNDPGHGPTKRPVFPWKNGFTPEAIYSVYEDNGNVDMPGFKGKFADWVHPVSQTPMLKMQHPDYETWIDGPHGAAGVACADCHMPYQREEGKKMSSHWWTSPLRDPELRACRQCHADKTAAYLRGRIEYTQDKTYK
;
A
#
# COMPACT_ATOMS: atom_id res chain seq x y z
N ASP A 1 -8.46 1.95 -14.43
CA ASP A 1 -7.73 2.40 -15.62
C ASP A 1 -6.84 3.57 -15.25
N ILE A 2 -5.54 3.46 -15.53
CA ILE A 2 -4.53 4.47 -15.18
C ILE A 2 -4.78 5.79 -15.94
N LEU A 3 -5.42 5.73 -17.10
CA LEU A 3 -5.74 6.88 -17.95
C LEU A 3 -7.05 7.58 -17.55
N GLU A 4 -7.95 6.89 -16.85
CA GLU A 4 -9.21 7.47 -16.37
C GLU A 4 -9.08 8.26 -15.05
N ILE A 5 -7.87 8.49 -14.58
CA ILE A 5 -7.59 9.32 -13.41
C ILE A 5 -7.94 10.81 -13.65
N ASP A 6 -8.62 11.14 -14.74
CA ASP A 6 -9.16 12.48 -15.00
C ASP A 6 -10.02 13.06 -13.88
N ARG A 7 -10.62 12.22 -13.07
CA ARG A 7 -11.36 12.68 -11.89
C ARG A 7 -10.44 13.35 -10.85
N ILE A 8 -9.15 13.04 -10.87
CA ILE A 8 -8.14 13.66 -10.01
C ILE A 8 -7.79 15.07 -10.49
N ASN A 9 -7.93 15.36 -11.78
CA ASN A 9 -7.70 16.69 -12.35
C ASN A 9 -8.65 17.77 -11.83
N ARG A 10 -9.78 17.42 -11.25
CA ARG A 10 -10.68 18.41 -10.61
C ARG A 10 -10.02 19.17 -9.45
N TYR A 11 -8.93 18.65 -8.93
CA TYR A 11 -8.13 19.30 -7.88
C TYR A 11 -6.90 20.02 -8.43
N GLY A 12 -6.67 19.98 -9.76
CA GLY A 12 -5.41 20.29 -10.42
C GLY A 12 -5.16 21.75 -10.78
N GLU A 13 -6.12 22.66 -10.66
CA GLU A 13 -5.87 24.03 -11.08
C GLU A 13 -5.19 24.93 -10.01
N LYS A 14 -5.12 24.49 -8.76
CA LYS A 14 -4.53 25.27 -7.66
C LYS A 14 -3.70 24.45 -6.66
N GLY A 15 -2.79 23.69 -7.13
CA GLY A 15 -1.91 22.83 -6.30
C GLY A 15 -2.13 21.37 -6.63
N GLY A 16 -1.63 20.98 -7.79
CA GLY A 16 -1.81 19.65 -8.34
C GLY A 16 -1.37 18.54 -7.40
N MET A 17 -1.87 17.35 -7.61
CA MET A 17 -1.39 16.17 -6.90
C MET A 17 0.11 15.99 -7.17
N PRO A 18 0.90 15.66 -6.14
CA PRO A 18 2.32 15.42 -6.33
C PRO A 18 2.57 14.11 -7.11
N ALA A 19 3.69 14.05 -7.79
CA ALA A 19 4.13 12.85 -8.53
C ALA A 19 4.27 11.61 -7.63
N THR A 20 4.37 11.79 -6.32
CA THR A 20 4.28 10.75 -5.29
C THR A 20 3.13 9.78 -5.53
N CYS A 21 1.99 10.27 -6.00
CA CYS A 21 0.81 9.44 -6.28
C CYS A 21 1.05 8.36 -7.34
N TRP A 22 2.10 8.50 -8.16
CA TRP A 22 2.52 7.47 -9.10
C TRP A 22 3.10 6.22 -8.44
N ASN A 23 3.55 6.32 -7.18
CA ASN A 23 4.14 5.18 -6.45
C ASN A 23 3.24 3.93 -6.45
N CYS A 24 1.93 4.11 -6.40
CA CYS A 24 0.97 3.02 -6.35
C CYS A 24 0.24 2.79 -7.70
N LYS A 25 0.79 3.26 -8.82
CA LYS A 25 0.12 3.19 -10.13
C LYS A 25 0.99 2.58 -11.22
N THR A 26 2.30 2.78 -11.16
CA THR A 26 3.21 2.30 -12.19
C THR A 26 4.61 2.05 -11.66
N PRO A 27 5.26 0.94 -12.05
CA PRO A 27 6.68 0.73 -11.77
C PRO A 27 7.60 1.66 -12.60
N LYS A 28 7.07 2.36 -13.60
CA LYS A 28 7.81 3.32 -14.43
C LYS A 28 8.38 4.48 -13.62
N MET A 29 7.79 4.78 -12.46
CA MET A 29 8.31 5.79 -11.54
C MET A 29 9.79 5.57 -11.15
N VAL A 30 10.27 4.33 -11.18
CA VAL A 30 11.70 4.04 -10.91
C VAL A 30 12.61 4.75 -11.91
N GLN A 31 12.18 4.88 -13.16
CA GLN A 31 12.93 5.62 -14.20
C GLN A 31 12.94 7.12 -13.90
N TRP A 32 11.79 7.67 -13.48
CA TRP A 32 11.68 9.08 -13.12
C TRP A 32 12.50 9.43 -11.87
N ILE A 33 12.51 8.55 -10.86
CA ILE A 33 13.38 8.75 -9.69
C ILE A 33 14.86 8.73 -10.10
N LYS A 34 15.26 7.84 -11.03
CA LYS A 34 16.63 7.85 -11.55
C LYS A 34 16.98 9.14 -12.29
N GLN A 35 16.01 9.72 -12.98
CA GLN A 35 16.18 10.94 -13.77
C GLN A 35 16.19 12.20 -12.91
N TYR A 36 15.29 12.30 -11.94
CA TYR A 36 15.04 13.53 -11.18
C TYR A 36 15.51 13.46 -9.71
N GLY A 37 15.95 12.28 -9.25
CA GLY A 37 16.30 12.09 -7.85
C GLY A 37 15.11 12.35 -6.92
N ASP A 38 15.40 12.91 -5.76
CA ASP A 38 14.38 13.24 -4.76
C ASP A 38 13.43 14.37 -5.19
N ASP A 39 13.82 15.18 -6.17
CA ASP A 39 12.94 16.23 -6.72
C ASP A 39 11.71 15.65 -7.41
N PHE A 40 11.75 14.38 -7.82
CA PHE A 40 10.60 13.67 -8.40
C PHE A 40 9.36 13.79 -7.51
N TRP A 41 9.50 13.59 -6.22
CA TRP A 41 8.37 13.49 -5.29
C TRP A 41 7.53 14.77 -5.21
N ALA A 42 8.15 15.93 -5.40
CA ALA A 42 7.48 17.23 -5.37
C ALA A 42 6.95 17.71 -6.71
N LYS A 43 7.29 17.02 -7.82
CA LYS A 43 6.79 17.37 -9.15
C LYS A 43 5.29 17.19 -9.25
N ASP A 44 4.68 17.84 -10.23
CA ASP A 44 3.24 17.69 -10.51
C ASP A 44 2.93 16.33 -11.14
N PHE A 45 1.87 15.69 -10.68
CA PHE A 45 1.41 14.40 -11.19
C PHE A 45 1.16 14.41 -12.70
N ASN A 46 0.56 15.50 -13.21
CA ASN A 46 0.20 15.61 -14.62
C ASN A 46 1.42 15.72 -15.53
N GLN A 47 2.58 16.14 -15.00
CA GLN A 47 3.82 16.20 -15.79
C GLN A 47 4.17 14.83 -16.40
N PHE A 48 3.85 13.74 -15.70
CA PHE A 48 4.20 12.37 -16.09
C PHE A 48 3.07 11.63 -16.80
N ARG A 49 1.88 12.22 -16.82
CA ARG A 49 0.69 11.55 -17.33
C ARG A 49 0.80 11.20 -18.82
N THR A 50 1.43 12.07 -19.61
CA THR A 50 1.64 11.86 -21.04
C THR A 50 2.73 10.83 -21.35
N GLU A 51 3.50 10.43 -20.33
CA GLU A 51 4.56 9.44 -20.47
C GLU A 51 4.09 8.02 -20.18
N VAL A 52 2.85 7.83 -19.71
CA VAL A 52 2.27 6.52 -19.37
C VAL A 52 1.19 6.11 -20.36
N THR A 53 1.15 4.82 -20.59
CA THR A 53 0.11 4.12 -21.35
C THR A 53 -0.56 3.07 -20.45
N ASP A 54 -1.60 2.42 -20.92
CA ASP A 54 -2.24 1.32 -20.17
C ASP A 54 -1.27 0.17 -19.88
N ASP A 55 -0.28 -0.06 -20.76
CA ASP A 55 0.76 -1.08 -20.58
C ASP A 55 1.73 -0.76 -19.43
N ASP A 56 1.83 0.50 -19.03
CA ASP A 56 2.65 0.94 -17.90
C ASP A 56 1.95 0.77 -16.55
N SER A 57 0.72 0.28 -16.52
CA SER A 57 -0.06 0.06 -15.29
C SER A 57 0.53 -1.03 -14.41
N ILE A 58 -0.11 -1.27 -13.26
CA ILE A 58 0.28 -2.37 -12.36
C ILE A 58 0.23 -3.70 -13.13
N GLY A 59 1.39 -4.33 -13.27
CA GLY A 59 1.58 -5.56 -14.04
C GLY A 59 2.73 -6.41 -13.51
N CYS A 60 3.28 -7.26 -14.35
CA CYS A 60 4.34 -8.20 -13.94
C CYS A 60 5.54 -7.51 -13.27
N ALA A 61 6.03 -6.42 -13.85
CA ALA A 61 7.20 -5.68 -13.36
C ALA A 61 6.97 -4.99 -11.99
N THR A 62 5.72 -4.86 -11.55
CA THR A 62 5.40 -4.35 -10.22
C THR A 62 5.83 -5.30 -9.11
N CYS A 63 5.81 -6.61 -9.40
CA CYS A 63 6.10 -7.66 -8.43
C CYS A 63 7.31 -8.51 -8.80
N HIS A 64 7.68 -8.59 -10.09
CA HIS A 64 8.69 -9.50 -10.59
C HIS A 64 9.85 -8.75 -11.26
N ASN A 65 11.06 -9.21 -10.99
CA ASN A 65 12.23 -8.83 -11.76
C ASN A 65 12.12 -9.43 -13.17
N ALA A 66 12.33 -8.60 -14.21
CA ALA A 66 12.10 -9.00 -15.60
C ALA A 66 13.07 -10.10 -16.10
N GLU A 67 14.26 -10.22 -15.52
CA GLU A 67 15.27 -11.20 -15.94
C GLU A 67 15.14 -12.53 -15.20
N THR A 68 14.89 -12.46 -13.88
CA THR A 68 14.92 -13.63 -13.00
C THR A 68 13.54 -14.16 -12.63
N MET A 69 12.49 -13.38 -12.86
CA MET A 69 11.12 -13.62 -12.40
C MET A 69 10.97 -13.76 -10.88
N GLN A 70 12.02 -13.49 -10.13
CA GLN A 70 11.93 -13.43 -8.67
C GLN A 70 11.10 -12.23 -8.22
N LEU A 71 10.45 -12.34 -7.06
CA LEU A 71 9.74 -11.22 -6.46
C LEU A 71 10.72 -10.08 -6.15
N GLN A 72 10.32 -8.87 -6.47
CA GLN A 72 11.09 -7.66 -6.19
C GLN A 72 10.21 -6.55 -5.64
N LEU A 73 10.83 -5.60 -4.96
CA LEU A 73 10.21 -4.36 -4.55
C LEU A 73 10.75 -3.21 -5.42
N TYR A 74 9.86 -2.38 -5.92
CA TYR A 74 10.25 -1.17 -6.65
C TYR A 74 10.09 0.10 -5.80
N SER A 75 9.19 0.08 -4.80
CA SER A 75 8.91 1.24 -3.94
C SER A 75 10.12 1.59 -3.07
N GLU A 76 10.74 2.73 -3.34
CA GLU A 76 11.87 3.22 -2.54
C GLU A 76 11.47 3.51 -1.08
N PRO A 77 10.29 4.11 -0.77
CA PRO A 77 9.88 4.29 0.62
C PRO A 77 9.81 2.97 1.42
N LEU A 78 9.31 1.90 0.81
CA LEU A 78 9.26 0.59 1.48
C LEU A 78 10.66 0.00 1.67
N LYS A 79 11.54 0.13 0.67
CA LYS A 79 12.93 -0.31 0.80
C LYS A 79 13.67 0.44 1.90
N ASP A 80 13.45 1.73 2.03
CA ASP A 80 14.07 2.56 3.07
C ASP A 80 13.60 2.16 4.46
N TYR A 81 12.30 1.92 4.63
CA TYR A 81 11.79 1.37 5.87
C TYR A 81 12.43 0.02 6.21
N LEU A 82 12.48 -0.91 5.26
CA LEU A 82 13.10 -2.23 5.50
C LEU A 82 14.56 -2.10 5.92
N LYS A 83 15.33 -1.25 5.25
CA LYS A 83 16.72 -0.95 5.63
C LYS A 83 16.82 -0.35 7.04
N SER A 84 15.91 0.54 7.40
CA SER A 84 15.91 1.18 8.73
C SER A 84 15.70 0.19 9.89
N VAL A 85 15.02 -0.92 9.61
CA VAL A 85 14.83 -2.03 10.57
C VAL A 85 15.81 -3.19 10.36
N GLY A 86 16.91 -2.93 9.63
CA GLY A 86 18.00 -3.91 9.43
C GLY A 86 17.70 -5.03 8.44
N LYS A 87 16.66 -4.89 7.62
CA LYS A 87 16.30 -5.87 6.58
C LYS A 87 16.86 -5.43 5.22
N ASP A 88 17.53 -6.36 4.53
CA ASP A 88 17.98 -6.16 3.15
C ASP A 88 16.85 -6.54 2.18
N PRO A 89 16.25 -5.58 1.45
CA PRO A 89 15.14 -5.87 0.53
C PRO A 89 15.47 -6.90 -0.55
N ALA A 90 16.76 -7.06 -0.88
CA ALA A 90 17.21 -8.02 -1.90
C ALA A 90 17.36 -9.46 -1.37
N LYS A 91 17.32 -9.65 -0.05
CA LYS A 91 17.58 -10.96 0.60
C LYS A 91 16.40 -11.47 1.41
N LEU A 92 15.25 -10.85 1.27
CA LEU A 92 14.05 -11.28 2.00
C LEU A 92 13.56 -12.65 1.54
N PRO A 93 13.08 -13.49 2.45
CA PRO A 93 12.53 -14.80 2.08
C PRO A 93 11.26 -14.62 1.25
N ARG A 94 11.02 -15.57 0.34
CA ARG A 94 9.85 -15.54 -0.54
C ARG A 94 8.53 -15.45 0.24
N SER A 95 8.42 -16.07 1.40
CA SER A 95 7.24 -16.01 2.26
C SER A 95 6.90 -14.57 2.66
N GLU A 96 7.90 -13.78 3.05
CA GLU A 96 7.73 -12.37 3.39
C GLU A 96 7.46 -11.52 2.15
N MET A 97 8.17 -11.76 1.06
CA MET A 97 7.97 -11.05 -0.21
C MET A 97 6.55 -11.20 -0.76
N ARG A 98 5.85 -12.31 -0.50
CA ARG A 98 4.46 -12.54 -0.91
C ARG A 98 3.44 -11.59 -0.25
N SER A 99 3.84 -10.88 0.79
CA SER A 99 3.06 -9.77 1.37
C SER A 99 3.64 -8.41 1.02
N LEU A 100 4.97 -8.28 1.03
CA LEU A 100 5.63 -6.98 0.81
C LEU A 100 5.40 -6.41 -0.59
N VAL A 101 5.23 -7.25 -1.62
CA VAL A 101 4.87 -6.77 -2.96
C VAL A 101 3.49 -6.08 -2.98
N CYS A 102 2.59 -6.42 -2.07
CA CYS A 102 1.30 -5.74 -1.89
C CYS A 102 1.48 -4.48 -1.01
N ALA A 103 2.31 -4.57 0.02
CA ALA A 103 2.62 -3.47 0.94
C ALA A 103 3.36 -2.29 0.28
N GLN A 104 3.76 -2.40 -0.97
CA GLN A 104 4.25 -1.25 -1.74
C GLN A 104 3.19 -0.16 -1.94
N CYS A 105 1.91 -0.56 -1.87
CA CYS A 105 0.75 0.30 -2.16
C CYS A 105 -0.35 0.18 -1.09
N HIS A 106 -0.55 -1.00 -0.51
CA HIS A 106 -1.63 -1.30 0.45
C HIS A 106 -1.15 -1.02 1.89
N VAL A 107 -0.91 0.24 2.19
CA VAL A 107 -0.31 0.71 3.44
C VAL A 107 -0.84 2.07 3.86
N GLU A 108 -0.74 2.38 5.13
CA GLU A 108 -0.83 3.75 5.63
C GLU A 108 0.47 4.51 5.34
N TYR A 109 0.33 5.78 4.95
CA TYR A 109 1.48 6.65 4.71
C TYR A 109 1.10 8.13 4.89
N TYR A 110 2.10 8.95 5.15
CA TYR A 110 1.99 10.40 5.12
C TYR A 110 3.12 10.99 4.26
N PHE A 111 3.04 12.28 3.98
CA PHE A 111 4.08 12.97 3.24
C PHE A 111 5.02 13.70 4.17
N ASN A 112 6.32 13.59 3.94
CA ASN A 112 7.29 14.39 4.65
C ASN A 112 7.05 15.88 4.38
N ASP A 113 7.12 16.66 5.45
CA ASP A 113 7.17 18.11 5.37
C ASP A 113 8.55 18.62 4.96
N PRO A 114 8.64 19.86 4.41
CA PRO A 114 9.91 20.54 4.22
C PRO A 114 10.69 20.59 5.53
N GLY A 115 11.91 20.07 5.51
CA GLY A 115 12.78 19.99 6.69
C GLY A 115 12.95 18.59 7.28
N HIS A 116 12.10 17.63 6.92
CA HIS A 116 12.22 16.23 7.35
C HIS A 116 12.59 15.28 6.19
N GLY A 117 13.11 15.82 5.09
CA GLY A 117 13.48 15.07 3.89
C GLY A 117 12.86 15.64 2.63
N PRO A 118 12.94 14.90 1.50
CA PRO A 118 12.36 15.35 0.24
C PRO A 118 10.86 15.62 0.38
N THR A 119 10.45 16.81 -0.03
CA THR A 119 9.05 17.25 0.02
C THR A 119 8.14 16.26 -0.71
N LYS A 120 7.04 15.88 -0.09
CA LYS A 120 6.03 14.97 -0.65
C LYS A 120 6.47 13.51 -0.83
N ARG A 121 7.65 13.13 -0.35
CA ARG A 121 8.04 11.71 -0.30
C ARG A 121 7.13 10.96 0.68
N PRO A 122 6.60 9.79 0.32
CA PRO A 122 5.80 8.99 1.24
C PRO A 122 6.68 8.43 2.37
N VAL A 123 6.16 8.47 3.58
CA VAL A 123 6.77 7.87 4.76
C VAL A 123 5.75 6.97 5.44
N PHE A 124 6.19 5.81 5.88
CA PHE A 124 5.34 4.88 6.61
C PHE A 124 5.43 5.18 8.11
N PRO A 125 4.30 5.33 8.80
CA PRO A 125 4.28 5.65 10.23
C PRO A 125 4.52 4.42 11.11
N TRP A 126 5.51 3.60 10.76
CA TRP A 126 5.75 2.27 11.37
C TRP A 126 6.88 2.25 12.41
N LYS A 127 7.40 3.41 12.76
CA LYS A 127 8.53 3.53 13.72
C LYS A 127 8.24 2.86 15.05
N ASN A 128 7.00 2.94 15.54
CA ASN A 128 6.59 2.43 16.85
C ASN A 128 5.77 1.13 16.74
N GLY A 129 5.53 0.60 15.54
CA GLY A 129 4.72 -0.60 15.28
C GLY A 129 3.58 -0.34 14.32
N PHE A 130 2.66 -1.32 14.22
CA PHE A 130 1.59 -1.32 13.23
C PHE A 130 0.19 -1.10 13.81
N THR A 131 0.04 -1.09 15.13
CA THR A 131 -1.26 -0.83 15.75
C THR A 131 -1.71 0.61 15.52
N PRO A 132 -3.02 0.90 15.53
CA PRO A 132 -3.53 2.27 15.38
C PRO A 132 -2.90 3.24 16.38
N GLU A 133 -2.68 2.83 17.63
CA GLU A 133 -2.06 3.65 18.67
C GLU A 133 -0.59 3.93 18.37
N ALA A 134 0.15 2.93 17.87
CA ALA A 134 1.55 3.07 17.49
C ALA A 134 1.70 4.05 16.31
N ILE A 135 0.83 3.91 15.30
CA ILE A 135 0.78 4.81 14.14
C ILE A 135 0.42 6.23 14.58
N TYR A 136 -0.61 6.36 15.43
CA TYR A 136 -1.04 7.67 15.91
C TYR A 136 0.06 8.37 16.73
N SER A 137 0.85 7.65 17.51
CA SER A 137 1.96 8.21 18.26
C SER A 137 3.05 8.80 17.34
N VAL A 138 3.28 8.19 16.17
CA VAL A 138 4.19 8.76 15.15
C VAL A 138 3.65 10.08 14.60
N TYR A 139 2.36 10.18 14.37
CA TYR A 139 1.74 11.43 13.95
C TYR A 139 1.81 12.52 15.02
N GLU A 140 1.63 12.19 16.29
CA GLU A 140 1.82 13.15 17.39
C GLU A 140 3.25 13.66 17.48
N ASP A 141 4.24 12.80 17.26
CA ASP A 141 5.68 13.19 17.23
C ASP A 141 6.02 14.09 16.02
N ASN A 142 5.24 14.06 14.95
CA ASN A 142 5.46 14.80 13.72
C ASN A 142 4.42 15.92 13.52
N GLY A 143 3.94 16.51 14.59
CA GLY A 143 2.96 17.59 14.54
C GLY A 143 3.39 18.76 13.65
N ASN A 144 2.55 19.10 12.67
CA ASN A 144 2.81 20.12 11.64
C ASN A 144 1.80 21.28 11.65
N VAL A 145 0.85 21.26 12.59
CA VAL A 145 -0.17 22.28 12.70
C VAL A 145 0.24 23.36 13.69
N ASP A 146 0.25 24.62 13.25
CA ASP A 146 0.46 25.80 14.09
C ASP A 146 -0.80 26.70 14.09
N MET A 147 -1.91 26.14 14.56
CA MET A 147 -3.18 26.85 14.68
C MET A 147 -3.67 26.83 16.12
N PRO A 148 -4.34 27.91 16.60
CA PRO A 148 -4.95 27.93 17.95
C PRO A 148 -5.88 26.73 18.16
N GLY A 149 -5.68 26.01 19.27
CA GLY A 149 -6.43 24.80 19.61
C GLY A 149 -5.93 23.50 18.98
N PHE A 150 -5.05 23.57 17.98
CA PHE A 150 -4.50 22.41 17.26
C PHE A 150 -2.97 22.40 17.19
N LYS A 151 -2.31 23.33 17.86
CA LYS A 151 -0.85 23.45 17.83
C LYS A 151 -0.16 22.13 18.22
N GLY A 152 0.81 21.71 17.40
CA GLY A 152 1.56 20.47 17.60
C GLY A 152 0.79 19.20 17.22
N LYS A 153 -0.39 19.30 16.65
CA LYS A 153 -1.08 18.16 16.03
C LYS A 153 -0.61 17.95 14.61
N PHE A 154 -0.68 16.71 14.13
CA PHE A 154 -0.43 16.38 12.74
C PHE A 154 -1.72 16.54 11.92
N ALA A 155 -1.59 17.07 10.70
CA ALA A 155 -2.65 17.06 9.71
C ALA A 155 -2.08 16.83 8.31
N ASP A 156 -2.76 16.01 7.53
CA ASP A 156 -2.47 15.85 6.10
C ASP A 156 -2.92 17.10 5.32
N TRP A 157 -3.99 17.74 5.76
CA TRP A 157 -4.54 18.94 5.14
C TRP A 157 -5.48 19.69 6.10
N VAL A 158 -5.77 20.93 5.77
CA VAL A 158 -6.74 21.74 6.49
C VAL A 158 -8.01 21.87 5.66
N HIS A 159 -9.15 21.55 6.25
CA HIS A 159 -10.44 21.64 5.55
C HIS A 159 -10.75 23.09 5.14
N PRO A 160 -11.02 23.37 3.85
CA PRO A 160 -11.06 24.74 3.34
C PRO A 160 -12.20 25.60 3.91
N VAL A 161 -13.28 24.99 4.35
CA VAL A 161 -14.44 25.71 4.90
C VAL A 161 -14.39 25.79 6.43
N SER A 162 -14.28 24.65 7.10
CA SER A 162 -14.29 24.62 8.57
C SER A 162 -12.96 24.99 9.22
N GLN A 163 -11.88 25.05 8.44
CA GLN A 163 -10.51 25.25 8.92
C GLN A 163 -10.05 24.20 9.94
N THR A 164 -10.70 23.04 9.94
CA THR A 164 -10.32 21.92 10.80
C THR A 164 -9.12 21.20 10.23
N PRO A 165 -8.04 20.98 11.01
CA PRO A 165 -6.96 20.08 10.62
C PRO A 165 -7.48 18.65 10.49
N MET A 166 -7.17 18.01 9.36
CA MET A 166 -7.69 16.70 8.99
C MET A 166 -6.53 15.70 8.86
N LEU A 167 -6.68 14.59 9.55
CA LEU A 167 -5.87 13.40 9.34
C LEU A 167 -6.66 12.44 8.44
N LYS A 168 -6.05 11.95 7.37
CA LYS A 168 -6.67 10.92 6.55
C LYS A 168 -5.99 9.58 6.79
N MET A 169 -6.79 8.57 7.01
CA MET A 169 -6.35 7.19 6.92
C MET A 169 -6.37 6.77 5.46
N GLN A 170 -5.27 6.23 4.95
CA GLN A 170 -5.20 5.78 3.56
C GLN A 170 -5.90 4.41 3.40
N HIS A 171 -5.16 3.35 3.27
CA HIS A 171 -5.67 1.97 3.19
C HIS A 171 -4.69 1.04 3.92
N PRO A 172 -4.77 0.99 5.26
CA PRO A 172 -3.83 0.29 6.13
C PRO A 172 -4.04 -1.23 6.11
N ASP A 173 -4.08 -1.80 4.91
CA ASP A 173 -4.36 -3.24 4.74
C ASP A 173 -3.21 -4.08 5.30
N TYR A 174 -1.95 -3.67 5.08
CA TYR A 174 -0.78 -4.37 5.59
C TYR A 174 -0.71 -4.30 7.12
N GLU A 175 -0.97 -3.13 7.70
CA GLU A 175 -0.96 -2.89 9.13
C GLU A 175 -2.05 -3.70 9.85
N THR A 176 -3.24 -3.70 9.28
CA THR A 176 -4.37 -4.48 9.82
C THR A 176 -4.11 -5.99 9.73
N TRP A 177 -3.43 -6.43 8.66
CA TRP A 177 -3.12 -7.84 8.47
C TRP A 177 -1.98 -8.32 9.36
N ILE A 178 -0.88 -7.56 9.50
CA ILE A 178 0.36 -8.01 10.15
C ILE A 178 0.15 -8.34 11.62
N ASP A 179 -0.67 -7.54 12.32
CA ASP A 179 -1.03 -7.75 13.72
C ASP A 179 -2.23 -8.69 13.89
N GLY A 180 -2.84 -9.11 12.80
CA GLY A 180 -3.96 -10.04 12.80
C GLY A 180 -3.49 -11.51 12.92
N PRO A 181 -4.43 -12.43 13.22
CA PRO A 181 -4.11 -13.85 13.43
C PRO A 181 -3.47 -14.52 12.21
N HIS A 182 -3.80 -14.09 11.00
CA HIS A 182 -3.20 -14.64 9.78
C HIS A 182 -1.78 -14.12 9.55
N GLY A 183 -1.52 -12.83 9.80
CA GLY A 183 -0.17 -12.26 9.75
C GLY A 183 0.75 -12.92 10.78
N ALA A 184 0.30 -13.04 12.02
CA ALA A 184 1.02 -13.70 13.10
C ALA A 184 1.30 -15.19 12.81
N ALA A 185 0.43 -15.86 12.05
CA ALA A 185 0.61 -17.23 11.60
C ALA A 185 1.48 -17.37 10.33
N GLY A 186 1.98 -16.26 9.77
CA GLY A 186 2.80 -16.25 8.56
C GLY A 186 2.04 -16.52 7.26
N VAL A 187 0.71 -16.34 7.26
CA VAL A 187 -0.13 -16.45 6.05
C VAL A 187 0.00 -15.14 5.26
N ALA A 188 0.55 -15.22 4.07
CA ALA A 188 0.80 -14.03 3.25
C ALA A 188 -0.47 -13.48 2.59
N CYS A 189 -0.45 -12.20 2.20
CA CYS A 189 -1.52 -11.57 1.42
C CYS A 189 -1.86 -12.40 0.16
N ALA A 190 -0.81 -12.87 -0.53
CA ALA A 190 -0.96 -13.69 -1.74
C ALA A 190 -1.57 -15.08 -1.48
N ASP A 191 -1.55 -15.60 -0.24
CA ASP A 191 -2.17 -16.90 0.05
C ASP A 191 -3.70 -16.83 -0.01
N CYS A 192 -4.25 -15.66 0.29
CA CYS A 192 -5.68 -15.39 0.19
C CYS A 192 -6.09 -14.81 -1.16
N HIS A 193 -5.35 -13.80 -1.66
CA HIS A 193 -5.71 -13.04 -2.86
C HIS A 193 -5.16 -13.63 -4.16
N MET A 194 -4.16 -14.50 -4.08
CA MET A 194 -3.52 -15.22 -5.18
C MET A 194 -3.30 -16.70 -4.79
N PRO A 195 -4.38 -17.42 -4.44
CA PRO A 195 -4.26 -18.77 -3.89
C PRO A 195 -3.55 -19.70 -4.88
N TYR A 196 -2.90 -20.73 -4.32
CA TYR A 196 -2.30 -21.76 -5.16
C TYR A 196 -3.36 -22.56 -5.92
N GLN A 197 -3.07 -22.77 -7.18
CA GLN A 197 -3.84 -23.61 -8.09
C GLN A 197 -2.93 -24.60 -8.81
N ARG A 198 -3.50 -25.62 -9.41
CA ARG A 198 -2.77 -26.55 -10.29
C ARG A 198 -3.19 -26.28 -11.72
N GLU A 199 -2.20 -26.04 -12.55
CA GLU A 199 -2.38 -25.88 -14.00
C GLU A 199 -1.36 -26.79 -14.69
N GLU A 200 -1.81 -27.65 -15.57
CA GLU A 200 -0.99 -28.67 -16.24
C GLU A 200 -0.12 -29.50 -15.25
N GLY A 201 -0.68 -29.81 -14.08
CA GLY A 201 0.02 -30.56 -13.03
C GLY A 201 1.01 -29.75 -12.18
N LYS A 202 1.32 -28.51 -12.54
CA LYS A 202 2.23 -27.64 -11.78
C LYS A 202 1.46 -26.80 -10.75
N LYS A 203 2.05 -26.64 -9.58
CA LYS A 203 1.53 -25.76 -8.53
C LYS A 203 2.00 -24.33 -8.80
N MET A 204 1.08 -23.41 -8.97
CA MET A 204 1.35 -22.00 -9.20
C MET A 204 0.39 -21.11 -8.41
N SER A 205 0.78 -19.88 -8.11
CA SER A 205 -0.14 -18.88 -7.57
C SER A 205 -1.06 -18.37 -8.69
N SER A 206 -2.35 -18.24 -8.40
CA SER A 206 -3.26 -17.51 -9.27
C SER A 206 -2.78 -16.05 -9.39
N HIS A 207 -2.71 -15.53 -10.61
CA HIS A 207 -2.46 -14.10 -10.84
C HIS A 207 -3.77 -13.31 -11.01
N TRP A 208 -4.87 -13.94 -10.74
CA TRP A 208 -6.16 -13.28 -10.61
C TRP A 208 -6.34 -12.77 -9.19
N TRP A 209 -5.68 -11.65 -8.89
CA TRP A 209 -5.73 -10.97 -7.58
C TRP A 209 -7.11 -10.33 -7.35
N THR A 210 -7.90 -11.01 -6.59
CA THR A 210 -9.27 -10.60 -6.34
C THR A 210 -9.66 -10.93 -4.90
N SER A 211 -10.82 -10.45 -4.48
CA SER A 211 -11.38 -10.87 -3.20
C SER A 211 -11.57 -12.38 -3.17
N PRO A 212 -11.07 -13.09 -2.15
CA PRO A 212 -11.30 -14.53 -1.99
C PRO A 212 -12.80 -14.89 -1.87
N LEU A 213 -13.65 -13.92 -1.52
CA LEU A 213 -15.11 -14.10 -1.45
C LEU A 213 -15.78 -14.29 -2.83
N ARG A 214 -15.07 -13.97 -3.93
CA ARG A 214 -15.57 -14.24 -5.29
C ARG A 214 -15.60 -15.74 -5.64
N ASP A 215 -14.79 -16.54 -4.94
CA ASP A 215 -14.85 -17.99 -5.06
C ASP A 215 -15.94 -18.53 -4.12
N PRO A 216 -17.06 -19.12 -4.64
CA PRO A 216 -18.12 -19.66 -3.80
C PRO A 216 -17.63 -20.73 -2.83
N GLU A 217 -16.63 -21.52 -3.24
CA GLU A 217 -16.05 -22.60 -2.46
C GLU A 217 -14.98 -22.15 -1.47
N LEU A 218 -14.61 -20.86 -1.48
CA LEU A 218 -13.57 -20.29 -0.62
C LEU A 218 -12.28 -21.14 -0.61
N ARG A 219 -11.83 -21.59 -1.79
CA ARG A 219 -10.66 -22.46 -1.92
C ARG A 219 -9.41 -21.91 -1.30
N ALA A 220 -9.22 -20.58 -1.34
CA ALA A 220 -8.12 -19.92 -0.66
C ALA A 220 -8.10 -20.20 0.84
N CYS A 221 -9.26 -20.05 1.51
CA CYS A 221 -9.41 -20.31 2.94
C CYS A 221 -9.26 -21.80 3.27
N ARG A 222 -9.87 -22.65 2.45
CA ARG A 222 -9.93 -24.10 2.68
C ARG A 222 -8.60 -24.82 2.39
N GLN A 223 -7.59 -24.15 1.85
CA GLN A 223 -6.24 -24.71 1.80
C GLN A 223 -5.68 -24.96 3.21
N CYS A 224 -6.05 -24.17 4.20
CA CYS A 224 -5.66 -24.31 5.59
C CYS A 224 -6.82 -24.76 6.49
N HIS A 225 -8.04 -24.32 6.21
CA HIS A 225 -9.27 -24.64 6.97
C HIS A 225 -10.07 -25.76 6.28
N ALA A 226 -9.41 -26.87 5.95
CA ALA A 226 -10.02 -27.97 5.20
C ALA A 226 -11.20 -28.65 5.94
N ASP A 227 -11.21 -28.57 7.26
CA ASP A 227 -12.27 -29.11 8.15
C ASP A 227 -13.52 -28.23 8.20
N LYS A 228 -13.49 -27.03 7.62
CA LYS A 228 -14.62 -26.09 7.62
C LYS A 228 -15.32 -26.07 6.25
N THR A 229 -16.64 -25.90 6.29
CA THR A 229 -17.42 -25.67 5.07
C THR A 229 -17.26 -24.24 4.57
N ALA A 230 -17.45 -24.03 3.27
CA ALA A 230 -17.46 -22.68 2.70
C ALA A 230 -18.54 -21.80 3.33
N ALA A 231 -19.71 -22.35 3.62
CA ALA A 231 -20.81 -21.64 4.28
C ALA A 231 -20.42 -21.17 5.68
N TYR A 232 -19.78 -22.02 6.48
CA TYR A 232 -19.30 -21.63 7.81
C TYR A 232 -18.28 -20.49 7.73
N LEU A 233 -17.28 -20.62 6.84
CA LEU A 233 -16.23 -19.61 6.70
C LEU A 233 -16.81 -18.27 6.20
N ARG A 234 -17.73 -18.31 5.23
CA ARG A 234 -18.42 -17.12 4.76
C ARG A 234 -19.21 -16.43 5.85
N GLY A 235 -19.99 -17.17 6.62
CA GLY A 235 -20.74 -16.61 7.74
C GLY A 235 -19.85 -15.97 8.80
N ARG A 236 -18.63 -16.51 9.05
CA ARG A 236 -17.65 -15.88 9.95
C ARG A 236 -17.13 -14.55 9.42
N ILE A 237 -16.85 -14.46 8.12
CA ILE A 237 -16.38 -13.24 7.48
C ILE A 237 -17.49 -12.18 7.50
N GLU A 238 -18.70 -12.54 7.08
CA GLU A 238 -19.87 -11.65 7.08
C GLU A 238 -20.17 -11.12 8.47
N TYR A 239 -20.14 -11.98 9.49
CA TYR A 239 -20.32 -11.56 10.88
C TYR A 239 -19.29 -10.50 11.31
N THR A 240 -18.03 -10.66 10.93
CA THR A 240 -16.97 -9.70 11.28
C THR A 240 -17.15 -8.38 10.53
N GLN A 241 -17.46 -8.47 9.23
CA GLN A 241 -17.71 -7.28 8.40
C GLN A 241 -18.93 -6.49 8.89
N ASP A 242 -20.01 -7.17 9.21
CA ASP A 242 -21.23 -6.54 9.75
C ASP A 242 -20.98 -5.81 11.08
N LYS A 243 -20.13 -6.38 11.94
CA LYS A 243 -19.75 -5.72 13.20
C LYS A 243 -18.92 -4.45 12.96
N THR A 244 -18.08 -4.46 11.94
CA THR A 244 -17.22 -3.31 11.62
C THR A 244 -18.02 -2.19 11.00
N TYR A 245 -19.08 -2.53 10.25
CA TYR A 245 -19.94 -1.57 9.56
C TYR A 245 -21.02 -0.91 10.44
N LYS A 246 -21.36 -1.51 11.56
CA LYS A 246 -22.41 -1.01 12.51
C LYS A 246 -21.82 -0.28 13.68
#